data_ef47e1585a3d838e1a387097f805bcc6
#
_entry.id   ef47e1585a3d838e1a387097f805bcc6
#
_cell.length_a   1.000
_cell.length_b   1.000
_cell.length_c   1.000
_cell.angle_alpha   90.00
_cell.angle_beta   90.00
_cell.angle_gamma   90.00
#
_symmetry.space_group_name_H-M   'P 1'
#
loop_
_entity.id
_entity.type
_entity.pdbx_description
1 polymer ?
#
loop_
_entity_poly.entity_id
_entity_poly.type
_entity_poly.pdbx_seq_one_letter_code
_entity_poly.pdbx_strand_id
1 'polypeptide(L)'
;ICWGMQVAVTAAGGIVRKSINGAHIGIAKNIKINNEGLKHPIYKNKKSLFNTPAFNFDEVETLPDGAMLLSSNPINKVQGLQFEVGVSKIWGIQYHPEITYEKMISLINFRKDRLINYRKVFENENDIDVHIKNIEQENKVTDKNSRMQELKNWLEYLNEN
;
A
#
# COMPACT_ATOMS: atom_id res chain seq x y z
N ILE A 1 4.07 4.69 -6.26
CA ILE A 1 3.10 3.72 -5.73
C ILE A 1 3.69 2.33 -5.88
N CYS A 2 3.55 1.49 -4.83
CA CYS A 2 3.91 0.08 -4.78
C CYS A 2 5.33 -0.21 -5.31
N TRP A 3 5.44 -0.95 -6.42
CA TRP A 3 6.73 -1.25 -7.04
C TRP A 3 7.54 0.01 -7.37
N GLY A 4 6.90 1.08 -7.84
CA GLY A 4 7.57 2.35 -8.11
C GLY A 4 8.19 2.98 -6.86
N MET A 5 7.52 2.88 -5.70
CA MET A 5 8.10 3.28 -4.42
C MET A 5 9.32 2.43 -4.07
N GLN A 6 9.25 1.12 -4.27
CA GLN A 6 10.35 0.19 -3.97
C GLN A 6 11.57 0.47 -4.88
N VAL A 7 11.36 0.75 -6.15
CA VAL A 7 12.42 1.16 -7.09
C VAL A 7 13.08 2.47 -6.61
N ALA A 8 12.31 3.47 -6.26
CA ALA A 8 12.83 4.75 -5.77
C ALA A 8 13.63 4.58 -4.46
N VAL A 9 13.13 3.76 -3.53
CA VAL A 9 13.81 3.43 -2.27
C VAL A 9 15.17 2.76 -2.56
N THR A 10 15.19 1.76 -3.45
CA THR A 10 16.43 1.04 -3.80
C THR A 10 17.44 1.98 -4.50
N ALA A 11 16.97 2.83 -5.39
CA ALA A 11 17.82 3.82 -6.08
C ALA A 11 18.43 4.85 -5.12
N ALA A 12 17.77 5.11 -4.00
CA ALA A 12 18.24 6.01 -2.95
C ALA A 12 19.04 5.31 -1.83
N GLY A 13 19.44 4.04 -2.03
CA GLY A 13 20.28 3.29 -1.09
C GLY A 13 19.50 2.53 0.01
N GLY A 14 18.17 2.52 -0.03
CA GLY A 14 17.36 1.67 0.82
C GLY A 14 17.34 0.20 0.36
N ILE A 15 16.73 -0.68 1.16
CA ILE A 15 16.68 -2.12 0.89
C ILE A 15 15.23 -2.57 0.79
N VAL A 16 14.95 -3.33 -0.26
CA VAL A 16 13.68 -4.02 -0.49
C VAL A 16 13.92 -5.52 -0.42
N ARG A 17 13.02 -6.24 0.25
CA ARG A 17 13.08 -7.70 0.37
C ARG A 17 11.69 -8.31 0.25
N LYS A 18 11.64 -9.65 0.18
CA LYS A 18 10.39 -10.39 0.38
C LYS A 18 9.87 -10.12 1.81
N SER A 19 8.59 -9.78 1.93
CA SER A 19 7.97 -9.57 3.24
C SER A 19 8.02 -10.85 4.08
N ILE A 20 8.43 -10.69 5.34
CA ILE A 20 8.55 -11.80 6.30
C ILE A 20 7.24 -12.06 7.07
N ASN A 21 6.34 -11.08 7.10
CA ASN A 21 5.09 -11.17 7.85
C ASN A 21 3.88 -11.51 6.96
N GLY A 22 4.12 -11.88 5.69
CA GLY A 22 3.09 -12.24 4.73
C GLY A 22 3.00 -11.31 3.53
N ALA A 23 1.86 -11.32 2.86
CA ALA A 23 1.61 -10.54 1.65
C ALA A 23 0.27 -9.80 1.74
N HIS A 24 0.13 -8.73 0.99
CA HIS A 24 -1.18 -8.12 0.76
C HIS A 24 -1.74 -8.67 -0.55
N ILE A 25 -2.89 -9.32 -0.46
CA ILE A 25 -3.57 -9.91 -1.61
C ILE A 25 -4.95 -9.24 -1.74
N GLY A 26 -5.01 -8.21 -2.56
CA GLY A 26 -6.22 -7.41 -2.82
C GLY A 26 -6.53 -6.34 -1.76
N ILE A 27 -6.01 -6.48 -0.54
CA ILE A 27 -6.27 -5.54 0.56
C ILE A 27 -5.07 -5.45 1.52
N ALA A 28 -4.74 -4.24 1.95
CA ALA A 28 -3.95 -3.95 3.12
C ALA A 28 -4.86 -3.44 4.23
N LYS A 29 -4.90 -4.17 5.36
CA LYS A 29 -5.73 -3.83 6.51
C LYS A 29 -4.92 -3.11 7.59
N ASN A 30 -5.63 -2.29 8.38
CA ASN A 30 -5.09 -1.66 9.58
C ASN A 30 -3.84 -0.81 9.32
N ILE A 31 -3.84 -0.05 8.21
CA ILE A 31 -2.78 0.93 7.99
C ILE A 31 -2.96 2.06 8.99
N LYS A 32 -1.95 2.28 9.80
CA LYS A 32 -1.91 3.32 10.82
C LYS A 32 -0.94 4.43 10.39
N ILE A 33 -1.46 5.65 10.31
CA ILE A 33 -0.66 6.85 10.09
C ILE A 33 0.03 7.20 11.42
N ASN A 34 1.34 7.43 11.39
CA ASN A 34 2.09 7.85 12.57
C ASN A 34 2.04 9.37 12.78
N ASN A 35 2.68 9.89 13.84
CA ASN A 35 2.64 11.31 14.16
C ASN A 35 3.20 12.21 13.06
N GLU A 36 4.21 11.76 12.32
CA GLU A 36 4.77 12.52 11.20
C GLU A 36 3.82 12.47 9.99
N GLY A 37 3.22 11.31 9.73
CA GLY A 37 2.21 11.16 8.69
C GLY A 37 0.96 12.01 8.93
N LEU A 38 0.52 12.16 10.19
CA LEU A 38 -0.62 13.02 10.54
C LEU A 38 -0.39 14.50 10.23
N LYS A 39 0.86 14.94 10.19
CA LYS A 39 1.25 16.32 9.84
C LYS A 39 1.55 16.46 8.34
N HIS A 40 1.73 15.34 7.64
CA HIS A 40 2.19 15.32 6.26
C HIS A 40 1.05 15.60 5.28
N PRO A 41 1.23 16.46 4.24
CA PRO A 41 0.17 16.81 3.29
C PRO A 41 -0.47 15.61 2.61
N ILE A 42 0.28 14.53 2.32
CA ILE A 42 -0.26 13.33 1.66
C ILE A 42 -1.46 12.72 2.41
N TYR A 43 -1.51 12.84 3.75
CA TYR A 43 -2.58 12.31 4.59
C TYR A 43 -3.57 13.37 5.12
N LYS A 44 -3.52 14.60 4.59
CA LYS A 44 -4.52 15.63 4.91
C LYS A 44 -5.94 15.08 4.71
N ASN A 45 -6.79 15.21 5.73
CA ASN A 45 -8.17 14.72 5.73
C ASN A 45 -8.34 13.19 5.61
N LYS A 46 -7.25 12.40 5.80
CA LYS A 46 -7.32 10.94 5.86
C LYS A 46 -7.58 10.47 7.28
N LYS A 47 -8.37 9.40 7.44
CA LYS A 47 -8.51 8.72 8.75
C LYS A 47 -7.16 8.15 9.17
N SER A 48 -6.82 8.27 10.46
CA SER A 48 -5.53 7.79 11.01
C SER A 48 -5.36 6.27 10.98
N LEU A 49 -6.46 5.54 10.86
CA LEU A 49 -6.51 4.09 10.68
C LEU A 49 -7.46 3.77 9.53
N PHE A 50 -7.00 3.01 8.54
CA PHE A 50 -7.78 2.68 7.35
C PHE A 50 -7.35 1.38 6.69
N ASN A 51 -8.23 0.86 5.83
CA ASN A 51 -7.96 -0.24 4.91
C ASN A 51 -7.94 0.31 3.47
N THR A 52 -7.22 -0.37 2.57
CA THR A 52 -7.08 0.10 1.18
C THR A 52 -6.70 -1.06 0.25
N PRO A 53 -6.99 -0.98 -1.07
CA PRO A 53 -6.51 -1.98 -2.01
C PRO A 53 -4.98 -2.07 -2.04
N ALA A 54 -4.45 -3.30 -2.04
CA ALA A 54 -3.03 -3.55 -2.12
C ALA A 54 -2.74 -4.95 -2.68
N PHE A 55 -1.63 -5.10 -3.41
CA PHE A 55 -1.18 -6.39 -3.91
C PHE A 55 0.35 -6.42 -3.99
N ASN A 56 1.01 -6.91 -2.94
CA ASN A 56 2.47 -6.98 -2.88
C ASN A 56 2.95 -8.17 -2.04
N PHE A 57 4.12 -8.68 -2.41
CA PHE A 57 4.86 -9.74 -1.71
C PHE A 57 6.15 -9.22 -1.09
N ASP A 58 6.60 -8.06 -1.54
CA ASP A 58 7.85 -7.46 -1.11
C ASP A 58 7.58 -6.23 -0.24
N GLU A 59 8.53 -5.90 0.62
CA GLU A 59 8.47 -4.76 1.53
C GLU A 59 9.78 -3.97 1.52
N VAL A 60 9.70 -2.71 1.91
CA VAL A 60 10.87 -1.93 2.26
C VAL A 60 11.37 -2.38 3.62
N GLU A 61 12.58 -2.94 3.66
CA GLU A 61 13.26 -3.35 4.89
C GLU A 61 13.99 -2.19 5.54
N THR A 62 14.79 -1.47 4.75
CA THR A 62 15.59 -0.34 5.19
C THR A 62 15.23 0.89 4.40
N LEU A 63 14.91 1.96 5.10
CA LEU A 63 14.63 3.25 4.51
C LEU A 63 15.92 3.89 3.97
N PRO A 64 15.85 4.70 2.89
CA PRO A 64 16.96 5.59 2.51
C PRO A 64 17.33 6.55 3.64
N ASP A 65 18.57 7.03 3.63
CA ASP A 65 19.03 8.04 4.57
C ASP A 65 18.15 9.30 4.53
N GLY A 66 17.79 9.81 5.69
CA GLY A 66 16.91 10.97 5.82
C GLY A 66 15.43 10.72 5.49
N ALA A 67 15.04 9.49 5.17
CA ALA A 67 13.65 9.18 4.87
C ALA A 67 12.77 9.24 6.14
N MET A 68 11.56 9.75 5.95
CA MET A 68 10.54 9.85 6.98
C MET A 68 9.49 8.76 6.76
N LEU A 69 9.28 7.89 7.76
CA LEU A 69 8.18 6.94 7.79
C LEU A 69 6.89 7.69 8.12
N LEU A 70 5.84 7.47 7.34
CA LEU A 70 4.54 8.15 7.49
C LEU A 70 3.43 7.22 7.95
N SER A 71 3.45 5.96 7.52
CA SER A 71 2.44 4.96 7.90
C SER A 71 2.98 3.54 7.83
N SER A 72 2.34 2.65 8.59
CA SER A 72 2.71 1.23 8.72
C SER A 72 1.49 0.35 8.93
N ASN A 73 1.66 -0.97 8.77
CA ASN A 73 0.69 -1.96 9.26
C ASN A 73 1.42 -3.23 9.77
N PRO A 74 0.70 -4.21 10.35
CA PRO A 74 1.35 -5.42 10.90
C PRO A 74 2.15 -6.26 9.89
N ILE A 75 1.80 -6.20 8.59
CA ILE A 75 2.49 -6.96 7.54
C ILE A 75 3.72 -6.22 7.04
N ASN A 76 3.57 -4.94 6.67
CA ASN A 76 4.69 -4.12 6.20
C ASN A 76 4.93 -2.92 7.11
N LYS A 77 6.15 -2.75 7.59
CA LYS A 77 6.53 -1.59 8.40
C LYS A 77 6.43 -0.28 7.63
N VAL A 78 6.62 -0.32 6.31
CA VAL A 78 6.59 0.86 5.45
C VAL A 78 5.38 0.76 4.52
N GLN A 79 4.34 1.52 4.85
CA GLN A 79 3.14 1.68 4.02
C GLN A 79 3.10 3.06 3.35
N GLY A 80 3.73 4.05 3.97
CA GLY A 80 3.91 5.39 3.42
C GLY A 80 5.21 5.99 3.91
N LEU A 81 5.91 6.71 3.04
CA LEU A 81 7.19 7.36 3.32
C LEU A 81 7.37 8.64 2.51
N GLN A 82 8.30 9.49 2.97
CA GLN A 82 8.87 10.59 2.21
C GLN A 82 10.37 10.55 2.32
N PHE A 83 11.08 10.91 1.23
CA PHE A 83 12.51 11.20 1.23
C PHE A 83 12.88 12.15 0.09
N GLU A 84 14.11 12.64 0.08
CA GLU A 84 14.61 13.55 -0.95
C GLU A 84 15.84 12.95 -1.63
N VAL A 85 15.94 13.15 -2.94
CA VAL A 85 17.13 12.81 -3.74
C VAL A 85 17.49 14.03 -4.58
N GLY A 86 18.61 14.67 -4.25
CA GLY A 86 18.97 15.96 -4.85
C GLY A 86 17.88 17.00 -4.59
N VAL A 87 17.29 17.51 -5.65
CA VAL A 87 16.19 18.49 -5.58
C VAL A 87 14.79 17.86 -5.63
N SER A 88 14.72 16.55 -5.77
CA SER A 88 13.45 15.83 -5.93
C SER A 88 12.92 15.37 -4.59
N LYS A 89 11.68 15.74 -4.30
CA LYS A 89 10.92 15.25 -3.15
C LYS A 89 10.05 14.06 -3.58
N ILE A 90 10.23 12.90 -2.92
CA ILE A 90 9.57 11.66 -3.26
C ILE A 90 8.58 11.31 -2.14
N TRP A 91 7.30 11.16 -2.49
CA TRP A 91 6.26 10.62 -1.64
C TRP A 91 5.90 9.23 -2.15
N GLY A 92 6.05 8.23 -1.30
CA GLY A 92 5.81 6.84 -1.66
C GLY A 92 4.75 6.20 -0.79
N ILE A 93 3.86 5.40 -1.43
CA ILE A 93 2.90 4.54 -0.74
C ILE A 93 2.98 3.12 -1.30
N GLN A 94 2.85 2.11 -0.42
CA GLN A 94 2.95 0.69 -0.80
C GLN A 94 1.65 0.15 -1.41
N TYR A 95 0.52 0.72 -1.05
CA TYR A 95 -0.82 0.31 -1.48
C TYR A 95 -1.30 1.06 -2.74
N HIS A 96 -2.48 0.70 -3.22
CA HIS A 96 -3.04 1.16 -4.50
C HIS A 96 -4.37 1.92 -4.32
N PRO A 97 -4.37 3.19 -3.92
CA PRO A 97 -5.61 3.96 -3.81
C PRO A 97 -6.32 4.15 -5.15
N GLU A 98 -5.58 4.08 -6.26
CA GLU A 98 -6.11 4.21 -7.62
C GLU A 98 -6.88 2.99 -8.11
N ILE A 99 -6.63 1.80 -7.53
CA ILE A 99 -7.28 0.56 -7.94
C ILE A 99 -8.50 0.29 -7.07
N THR A 100 -9.59 -0.18 -7.66
CA THR A 100 -10.79 -0.55 -6.92
C THR A 100 -10.70 -1.98 -6.38
N TYR A 101 -11.49 -2.30 -5.36
CA TYR A 101 -11.56 -3.67 -4.82
C TYR A 101 -12.07 -4.68 -5.84
N GLU A 102 -12.99 -4.30 -6.74
CA GLU A 102 -13.47 -5.17 -7.83
C GLU A 102 -12.30 -5.55 -8.78
N LYS A 103 -11.42 -4.60 -9.08
CA LYS A 103 -10.21 -4.88 -9.88
C LYS A 103 -9.23 -5.77 -9.13
N MET A 104 -9.08 -5.59 -7.82
CA MET A 104 -8.26 -6.50 -7.00
C MET A 104 -8.84 -7.91 -6.96
N ILE A 105 -10.16 -8.07 -6.82
CA ILE A 105 -10.83 -9.38 -6.89
C ILE A 105 -10.61 -10.03 -8.26
N SER A 106 -10.74 -9.26 -9.34
CA SER A 106 -10.44 -9.77 -10.70
C SER A 106 -9.00 -10.25 -10.83
N LEU A 107 -8.04 -9.52 -10.24
CA LEU A 107 -6.62 -9.89 -10.22
C LEU A 107 -6.36 -11.16 -9.39
N ILE A 108 -7.02 -11.32 -8.25
CA ILE A 108 -6.94 -12.53 -7.41
C ILE A 108 -7.44 -13.72 -8.21
N ASN A 109 -8.63 -13.61 -8.84
CA ASN A 109 -9.21 -14.67 -9.64
C ASN A 109 -8.31 -15.07 -10.83
N PHE A 110 -7.74 -14.09 -11.52
CA PHE A 110 -6.78 -14.33 -12.61
C PHE A 110 -5.51 -15.04 -12.14
N ARG A 111 -5.10 -14.83 -10.88
CA ARG A 111 -3.87 -15.39 -10.31
C ARG A 111 -4.09 -16.54 -9.34
N LYS A 112 -5.28 -17.15 -9.28
CA LYS A 112 -5.62 -18.24 -8.34
C LYS A 112 -4.57 -19.34 -8.30
N ASP A 113 -4.25 -19.94 -9.44
CA ASP A 113 -3.23 -20.99 -9.53
C ASP A 113 -1.88 -20.54 -8.98
N ARG A 114 -1.43 -19.34 -9.35
CA ARG A 114 -0.17 -18.81 -8.86
C ARG A 114 -0.17 -18.56 -7.34
N LEU A 115 -1.29 -18.12 -6.79
CA LEU A 115 -1.42 -17.87 -5.35
C LEU A 115 -1.43 -19.14 -4.52
N ILE A 116 -2.03 -20.23 -5.04
CA ILE A 116 -2.08 -21.54 -4.38
C ILE A 116 -0.78 -22.31 -4.62
N ASN A 117 -0.41 -22.59 -5.87
CA ASN A 117 0.61 -23.58 -6.19
C ASN A 117 2.04 -23.01 -6.15
N TYR A 118 2.25 -21.73 -6.48
CA TYR A 118 3.59 -21.13 -6.55
C TYR A 118 3.93 -20.23 -5.37
N ARG A 119 2.99 -19.37 -4.98
CA ARG A 119 3.21 -18.44 -3.86
C ARG A 119 2.81 -19.03 -2.51
N LYS A 120 1.96 -20.06 -2.51
CA LYS A 120 1.47 -20.77 -1.31
C LYS A 120 0.90 -19.81 -0.25
N VAL A 121 0.14 -18.82 -0.71
CA VAL A 121 -0.53 -17.84 0.16
C VAL A 121 -1.86 -18.38 0.64
N PHE A 122 -2.51 -19.21 -0.17
CA PHE A 122 -3.74 -19.93 0.13
C PHE A 122 -3.52 -21.43 -0.05
N GLU A 123 -4.20 -22.24 0.74
CA GLU A 123 -4.11 -23.70 0.66
C GLU A 123 -4.93 -24.25 -0.53
N ASN A 124 -6.08 -23.60 -0.80
CA ASN A 124 -7.03 -24.06 -1.82
C ASN A 124 -7.93 -22.90 -2.31
N GLU A 125 -8.81 -23.18 -3.28
CA GLU A 125 -9.73 -22.17 -3.82
C GLU A 125 -10.76 -21.67 -2.81
N ASN A 126 -11.22 -22.50 -1.90
CA ASN A 126 -12.18 -22.07 -0.89
C ASN A 126 -11.62 -20.97 0.02
N ASP A 127 -10.32 -21.03 0.35
CA ASP A 127 -9.66 -19.98 1.14
C ASP A 127 -9.63 -18.65 0.36
N ILE A 128 -9.42 -18.72 -0.96
CA ILE A 128 -9.51 -17.55 -1.84
C ILE A 128 -10.93 -16.98 -1.84
N ASP A 129 -11.95 -17.83 -1.96
CA ASP A 129 -13.35 -17.39 -1.99
C ASP A 129 -13.77 -16.73 -0.67
N VAL A 130 -13.33 -17.27 0.46
CA VAL A 130 -13.52 -16.64 1.78
C VAL A 130 -12.81 -15.29 1.85
N HIS A 131 -11.57 -15.21 1.35
CA HIS A 131 -10.81 -13.98 1.30
C HIS A 131 -11.48 -12.92 0.42
N ILE A 132 -11.98 -13.31 -0.76
CA ILE A 132 -12.72 -12.42 -1.67
C ILE A 132 -13.98 -11.86 -0.99
N LYS A 133 -14.76 -12.68 -0.28
CA LYS A 133 -15.93 -12.21 0.47
C LYS A 133 -15.58 -11.13 1.49
N ASN A 134 -14.43 -11.25 2.17
CA ASN A 134 -13.96 -10.21 3.08
C ASN A 134 -13.63 -8.90 2.35
N ILE A 135 -13.04 -8.98 1.15
CA ILE A 135 -12.76 -7.79 0.32
C ILE A 135 -14.06 -7.15 -0.18
N GLU A 136 -15.06 -7.95 -0.57
CA GLU A 136 -16.37 -7.45 -0.99
C GLU A 136 -17.09 -6.71 0.15
N GLN A 137 -16.97 -7.19 1.38
CA GLN A 137 -17.52 -6.50 2.55
C GLN A 137 -16.82 -5.17 2.80
N GLU A 138 -15.50 -5.13 2.69
CA GLU A 138 -14.73 -3.89 2.80
C GLU A 138 -15.12 -2.88 1.71
N ASN A 139 -15.32 -3.36 0.47
CA ASN A 139 -15.73 -2.53 -0.66
C ASN A 139 -17.06 -1.81 -0.42
N LYS A 140 -18.02 -2.47 0.28
CA LYS A 140 -19.34 -1.88 0.59
C LYS A 140 -19.26 -0.69 1.55
N VAL A 141 -18.23 -0.66 2.40
CA VAL A 141 -18.06 0.40 3.42
C VAL A 141 -17.00 1.44 3.06
N THR A 142 -16.20 1.17 2.01
CA THR A 142 -15.13 2.07 1.57
C THR A 142 -15.69 3.19 0.69
N ASP A 143 -15.59 4.42 1.16
CA ASP A 143 -15.88 5.60 0.34
C ASP A 143 -14.77 5.85 -0.69
N LYS A 144 -15.16 6.02 -1.96
CA LYS A 144 -14.23 6.29 -3.07
C LYS A 144 -13.38 7.54 -2.85
N ASN A 145 -13.97 8.60 -2.31
CA ASN A 145 -13.24 9.85 -2.08
C ASN A 145 -12.19 9.67 -0.99
N SER A 146 -12.54 8.98 0.10
CA SER A 146 -11.61 8.63 1.17
C SER A 146 -10.49 7.72 0.67
N ARG A 147 -10.79 6.76 -0.21
CA ARG A 147 -9.79 5.87 -0.81
C ARG A 147 -8.76 6.63 -1.65
N MET A 148 -9.20 7.63 -2.42
CA MET A 148 -8.37 8.41 -3.34
C MET A 148 -7.70 9.63 -2.69
N GLN A 149 -7.83 9.81 -1.38
CA GLN A 149 -7.41 11.05 -0.70
C GLN A 149 -5.92 11.37 -0.88
N GLU A 150 -5.04 10.37 -0.86
CA GLU A 150 -3.60 10.57 -1.02
C GLU A 150 -3.25 11.14 -2.39
N LEU A 151 -3.91 10.64 -3.45
CA LEU A 151 -3.69 11.14 -4.82
C LEU A 151 -4.21 12.56 -5.01
N LYS A 152 -5.38 12.87 -4.41
CA LYS A 152 -5.91 14.23 -4.42
C LYS A 152 -4.96 15.19 -3.71
N ASN A 153 -4.50 14.82 -2.52
CA ASN A 153 -3.58 15.63 -1.73
C ASN A 153 -2.25 15.85 -2.47
N TRP A 154 -1.75 14.85 -3.17
CA TRP A 154 -0.54 14.98 -3.97
C TRP A 154 -0.72 15.96 -5.14
N LEU A 155 -1.84 15.87 -5.87
CA LEU A 155 -2.16 16.79 -6.95
C LEU A 155 -2.37 18.22 -6.45
N GLU A 156 -3.07 18.41 -5.33
CA GLU A 156 -3.23 19.70 -4.68
C GLU A 156 -1.87 20.32 -4.33
N TYR A 157 -1.00 19.54 -3.69
CA TYR A 157 0.35 19.98 -3.32
C TYR A 157 1.16 20.45 -4.53
N LEU A 158 1.09 19.74 -5.67
CA LEU A 158 1.80 20.13 -6.90
C LEU A 158 1.27 21.43 -7.52
N ASN A 159 -0.01 21.72 -7.35
CA ASN A 159 -0.62 22.95 -7.88
C ASN A 159 -0.35 24.18 -6.98
N GLU A 160 0.00 23.97 -5.72
CA GLU A 160 0.26 25.05 -4.76
C GLU A 160 1.76 25.41 -4.65
N ASN A 161 2.66 24.59 -5.21
CA ASN A 161 4.13 24.74 -5.14
C ASN A 161 4.79 24.60 -6.51
#